data_8ebc0908b8c478bfe332dc366010e723
#
_entry.id   8ebc0908b8c478bfe332dc366010e723
#
_cell.length_a   1.000
_cell.length_b   1.000
_cell.length_c   1.000
_cell.angle_alpha   90.00
_cell.angle_beta   90.00
_cell.angle_gamma   90.00
#
_symmetry.space_group_name_H-M   'P 1'
#
loop_
_entity.id
_entity.type
_entity.pdbx_description
1 polymer ?
#
loop_
_entity_poly.entity_id
_entity_poly.type
_entity_poly.pdbx_seq_one_letter_code
_entity_poly.pdbx_strand_id
1 'polypeptide(L)'
;YSVPVRKKMTLEELRPHLFSLPAHPEWIPYRTSYYKENWGFCMRHVDFEELSDEEYDVVIDSTLQAGSLTYGQLYLPGETSDEVLVSCHVCHPSLCNDNLSGITVAVKLAETMAARSRRYSYRFLFIPGTIGSITWLAQNGKIVPCIRHGLVITGVGDAGNITYKKSRQGNAEIDRAMTHVLRHSGEAHSIIDFSPYGYDERQYCSPGFNLPV
;
A
#
# COMPACT_ATOMS: atom_id res chain seq x y z
N TYR A 1 -3.99 0.14 15.56
CA TYR A 1 -5.21 0.69 16.14
C TYR A 1 -4.97 1.05 17.59
N SER A 2 -5.49 2.22 18.02
CA SER A 2 -5.54 2.55 19.44
C SER A 2 -7.00 2.50 19.90
N VAL A 3 -7.25 1.79 20.99
CA VAL A 3 -8.54 1.88 21.68
C VAL A 3 -8.72 3.29 22.28
N PRO A 4 -9.96 3.77 22.47
CA PRO A 4 -10.18 5.07 23.05
C PRO A 4 -9.64 5.14 24.49
N VAL A 5 -8.98 6.23 24.82
CA VAL A 5 -8.42 6.49 26.16
C VAL A 5 -8.74 7.92 26.56
N ARG A 6 -9.21 8.12 27.78
CA ARG A 6 -9.36 9.44 28.40
C ARG A 6 -9.13 9.32 29.90
N LYS A 7 -7.91 9.55 30.32
CA LYS A 7 -7.53 9.48 31.73
C LYS A 7 -6.27 10.30 32.03
N LYS A 8 -6.09 10.63 33.29
CA LYS A 8 -4.85 11.15 33.81
C LYS A 8 -3.92 10.00 34.22
N MET A 9 -2.64 10.16 33.94
CA MET A 9 -1.62 9.14 34.20
C MET A 9 -0.31 9.80 34.60
N THR A 10 0.42 9.16 35.51
CA THR A 10 1.83 9.50 35.77
C THR A 10 2.70 9.10 34.57
N LEU A 11 3.90 9.66 34.46
CA LEU A 11 4.86 9.26 33.43
C LEU A 11 5.20 7.77 33.53
N GLU A 12 5.31 7.22 34.72
CA GLU A 12 5.60 5.79 34.94
C GLU A 12 4.52 4.90 34.31
N GLU A 13 3.24 5.24 34.51
CA GLU A 13 2.12 4.52 33.89
C GLU A 13 2.04 4.72 32.37
N LEU A 14 2.48 5.89 31.86
CA LEU A 14 2.40 6.23 30.44
C LEU A 14 3.55 5.61 29.63
N ARG A 15 4.76 5.50 30.22
CA ARG A 15 5.96 4.99 29.52
C ARG A 15 5.75 3.70 28.71
N PRO A 16 5.02 2.66 29.18
CA PRO A 16 4.77 1.46 28.40
C PRO A 16 3.98 1.68 27.11
N HIS A 17 3.34 2.83 26.98
CA HIS A 17 2.54 3.24 25.84
C HIS A 17 3.21 4.28 24.93
N LEU A 18 4.47 4.64 25.24
CA LEU A 18 5.26 5.56 24.44
C LEU A 18 6.30 4.79 23.64
N PHE A 19 6.39 5.06 22.35
CA PHE A 19 7.29 4.39 21.43
C PHE A 19 8.20 5.40 20.74
N SER A 20 9.51 5.22 20.87
CA SER A 20 10.55 6.03 20.23
C SER A 20 11.69 5.15 19.76
N LEU A 21 12.65 5.71 19.02
CA LEU A 21 13.83 5.01 18.48
C LEU A 21 15.11 5.65 19.00
N PRO A 22 15.76 5.12 20.05
CA PRO A 22 17.02 5.67 20.55
C PRO A 22 18.14 5.74 19.50
N ALA A 23 18.19 4.77 18.57
CA ALA A 23 19.17 4.75 17.48
C ALA A 23 18.96 5.85 16.43
N HIS A 24 17.77 6.42 16.36
CA HIS A 24 17.38 7.49 15.44
C HIS A 24 16.53 8.52 16.19
N PRO A 25 17.14 9.33 17.06
CA PRO A 25 16.42 10.12 18.07
C PRO A 25 15.46 11.15 17.49
N GLU A 26 15.70 11.64 16.28
CA GLU A 26 14.83 12.59 15.58
C GLU A 26 13.68 11.93 14.79
N TRP A 27 13.63 10.60 14.74
CA TRP A 27 12.61 9.91 13.97
C TRP A 27 11.41 9.52 14.84
N ILE A 28 10.23 9.57 14.24
CA ILE A 28 9.00 9.04 14.83
C ILE A 28 8.82 7.62 14.30
N PRO A 29 8.81 6.58 15.17
CA PRO A 29 8.64 5.21 14.71
C PRO A 29 7.23 4.95 14.20
N TYR A 30 7.12 4.04 13.24
CA TYR A 30 5.85 3.42 12.89
C TYR A 30 5.59 2.23 13.82
N ARG A 31 4.48 2.27 14.56
CA ARG A 31 4.07 1.20 15.46
C ARG A 31 2.60 0.89 15.29
N THR A 32 2.24 -0.39 15.24
CA THR A 32 0.85 -0.81 15.10
C THR A 32 0.57 -2.10 15.89
N SER A 33 -0.70 -2.34 16.18
CA SER A 33 -1.20 -3.61 16.70
C SER A 33 -2.33 -4.10 15.79
N TYR A 34 -2.11 -5.18 15.04
CA TYR A 34 -3.09 -5.64 14.05
C TYR A 34 -4.18 -6.54 14.66
N TYR A 35 -3.85 -7.35 15.64
CA TYR A 35 -4.72 -8.43 16.11
C TYR A 35 -4.97 -8.39 17.62
N LYS A 36 -4.60 -7.29 18.25
CA LYS A 36 -4.73 -7.11 19.70
C LYS A 36 -5.15 -5.68 20.00
N GLU A 37 -6.18 -5.53 20.81
CA GLU A 37 -6.55 -4.21 21.35
C GLU A 37 -5.38 -3.64 22.15
N ASN A 38 -4.97 -2.45 21.77
CA ASN A 38 -3.87 -1.73 22.41
C ASN A 38 -4.00 -0.23 22.13
N TRP A 39 -3.19 0.57 22.76
CA TRP A 39 -3.06 1.99 22.51
C TRP A 39 -1.65 2.47 22.80
N GLY A 40 -1.29 3.63 22.25
CA GLY A 40 0.01 4.27 22.51
C GLY A 40 0.28 5.41 21.56
N PHE A 41 1.40 6.07 21.77
CA PHE A 41 1.88 7.19 20.98
C PHE A 41 3.27 6.90 20.44
N CYS A 42 3.51 7.32 19.21
CA CYS A 42 4.83 7.34 18.59
C CYS A 42 5.37 8.78 18.65
N MET A 43 6.62 8.95 19.06
CA MET A 43 7.25 10.24 19.22
C MET A 43 8.76 10.17 18.95
N ARG A 44 9.40 11.31 18.72
CA ARG A 44 10.86 11.36 18.62
C ARG A 44 11.48 10.98 19.99
N HIS A 45 12.64 10.37 19.95
CA HIS A 45 13.30 10.00 21.21
C HIS A 45 13.77 11.21 22.00
N VAL A 46 14.17 12.28 21.33
CA VAL A 46 14.52 13.54 22.00
C VAL A 46 13.34 14.09 22.81
N ASP A 47 12.13 14.08 22.27
CA ASP A 47 10.93 14.54 23.00
C ASP A 47 10.56 13.59 24.15
N PHE A 48 10.82 12.28 23.97
CA PHE A 48 10.59 11.28 25.01
C PHE A 48 11.52 11.50 26.24
N GLU A 49 12.77 11.90 26.00
CA GLU A 49 13.74 12.20 27.08
C GLU A 49 13.43 13.51 27.80
N GLU A 50 12.72 14.43 27.18
CA GLU A 50 12.31 15.71 27.79
C GLU A 50 11.05 15.57 28.68
N LEU A 51 10.38 14.40 28.68
CA LEU A 51 9.20 14.19 29.51
C LEU A 51 9.56 14.26 30.99
N SER A 52 8.86 15.10 31.74
CA SER A 52 9.02 15.27 33.19
C SER A 52 8.14 14.29 33.98
N ASP A 53 8.47 14.04 35.23
CA ASP A 53 7.69 13.19 36.12
C ASP A 53 6.42 13.95 36.64
N GLU A 54 5.57 14.31 35.70
CA GLU A 54 4.30 15.00 35.95
C GLU A 54 3.11 14.07 35.67
N GLU A 55 1.92 14.56 35.98
CA GLU A 55 0.65 13.92 35.58
C GLU A 55 0.27 14.41 34.20
N TYR A 56 -0.05 13.47 33.31
CA TYR A 56 -0.42 13.72 31.91
C TYR A 56 -1.90 13.47 31.68
N ASP A 57 -2.56 14.39 31.00
CA ASP A 57 -3.87 14.17 30.44
C ASP A 57 -3.75 13.37 29.12
N VAL A 58 -4.12 12.09 29.17
CA VAL A 58 -4.01 11.17 28.02
C VAL A 58 -5.37 11.06 27.35
N VAL A 59 -5.42 11.47 26.07
CA VAL A 59 -6.65 11.45 25.26
C VAL A 59 -6.39 10.79 23.91
N ILE A 60 -7.08 9.70 23.63
CA ILE A 60 -7.20 9.11 22.31
C ILE A 60 -8.70 9.05 22.00
N ASP A 61 -9.13 9.90 21.08
CA ASP A 61 -10.52 9.95 20.60
C ASP A 61 -10.64 9.06 19.37
N SER A 62 -10.97 7.80 19.61
CA SER A 62 -11.13 6.79 18.56
C SER A 62 -12.37 5.93 18.81
N THR A 63 -12.81 5.23 17.76
CA THR A 63 -13.89 4.24 17.86
C THR A 63 -13.44 2.92 17.25
N LEU A 64 -13.74 1.80 17.94
CA LEU A 64 -13.58 0.45 17.42
C LEU A 64 -14.97 -0.20 17.37
N GLN A 65 -15.51 -0.32 16.19
CA GLN A 65 -16.85 -0.86 15.95
C GLN A 65 -16.89 -1.66 14.66
N ALA A 66 -17.94 -2.45 14.47
CA ALA A 66 -18.17 -3.13 13.21
C ALA A 66 -18.24 -2.10 12.07
N GLY A 67 -17.51 -2.37 11.01
CA GLY A 67 -17.39 -1.46 9.87
C GLY A 67 -17.38 -2.22 8.55
N SER A 68 -16.96 -1.56 7.49
CA SER A 68 -16.86 -2.12 6.14
C SER A 68 -15.47 -1.88 5.58
N LEU A 69 -14.98 -2.83 4.79
CA LEU A 69 -13.80 -2.62 3.97
C LEU A 69 -14.20 -1.76 2.78
N THR A 70 -13.63 -0.56 2.70
CA THR A 70 -13.88 0.38 1.61
C THR A 70 -12.70 0.39 0.65
N TYR A 71 -12.97 0.36 -0.64
CA TYR A 71 -11.97 0.53 -1.69
C TYR A 71 -12.54 1.37 -2.84
N GLY A 72 -11.65 2.04 -3.59
CA GLY A 72 -11.98 2.75 -4.81
C GLY A 72 -11.72 1.89 -6.04
N GLN A 73 -12.59 1.98 -7.03
CA GLN A 73 -12.41 1.33 -8.32
C GLN A 73 -12.79 2.28 -9.45
N LEU A 74 -11.92 2.38 -10.44
CA LEU A 74 -12.21 3.05 -11.70
C LEU A 74 -12.08 2.04 -12.85
N TYR A 75 -13.08 2.01 -13.72
CA TYR A 75 -13.06 1.19 -14.92
C TYR A 75 -13.11 2.09 -16.16
N LEU A 76 -12.14 1.93 -17.04
CA LEU A 76 -12.06 2.61 -18.33
C LEU A 76 -12.25 1.56 -19.45
N PRO A 77 -13.40 1.54 -20.14
CA PRO A 77 -13.64 0.58 -21.20
C PRO A 77 -12.71 0.82 -22.38
N GLY A 78 -12.23 -0.25 -22.98
CA GLY A 78 -11.49 -0.27 -24.24
C GLY A 78 -12.30 -0.91 -25.36
N GLU A 79 -11.62 -1.26 -26.45
CA GLU A 79 -12.22 -1.95 -27.60
C GLU A 79 -12.52 -3.42 -27.30
N THR A 80 -11.80 -4.01 -26.34
CA THR A 80 -11.97 -5.41 -25.92
C THR A 80 -12.33 -5.51 -24.45
N SER A 81 -12.88 -6.65 -24.05
CA SER A 81 -13.16 -7.00 -22.66
C SER A 81 -11.91 -7.50 -21.91
N ASP A 82 -10.79 -7.68 -22.60
CA ASP A 82 -9.51 -7.99 -21.95
C ASP A 82 -9.05 -6.78 -21.12
N GLU A 83 -8.65 -7.02 -19.88
CA GLU A 83 -8.35 -5.95 -18.92
C GLU A 83 -6.87 -5.89 -18.56
N VAL A 84 -6.40 -4.65 -18.35
CA VAL A 84 -5.16 -4.35 -17.65
C VAL A 84 -5.52 -3.87 -16.24
N LEU A 85 -5.04 -4.57 -15.22
CA LEU A 85 -5.22 -4.22 -13.82
C LEU A 85 -4.09 -3.29 -13.37
N VAL A 86 -4.44 -2.16 -12.78
CA VAL A 86 -3.51 -1.27 -12.08
C VAL A 86 -3.96 -1.16 -10.64
N SER A 87 -3.16 -1.66 -9.72
CA SER A 87 -3.51 -1.67 -8.30
C SER A 87 -2.50 -0.88 -7.48
N CYS A 88 -3.00 -0.08 -6.56
CA CYS A 88 -2.19 0.56 -5.54
C CYS A 88 -2.91 0.50 -4.19
N HIS A 89 -2.14 0.32 -3.13
CA HIS A 89 -2.74 0.23 -1.80
C HIS A 89 -2.96 1.61 -1.17
N VAL A 90 -4.09 1.70 -0.46
CA VAL A 90 -4.41 2.76 0.48
C VAL A 90 -4.45 2.11 1.86
N CYS A 91 -3.51 2.44 2.72
CA CYS A 91 -3.27 1.64 3.92
C CYS A 91 -3.46 2.46 5.21
N HIS A 92 -2.38 2.90 5.81
CA HIS A 92 -2.38 3.65 7.07
C HIS A 92 -2.53 5.16 6.84
N PRO A 93 -2.87 5.95 7.86
CA PRO A 93 -2.82 7.41 7.78
C PRO A 93 -1.38 7.92 7.63
N SER A 94 -1.24 9.21 7.35
CA SER A 94 0.06 9.88 7.17
C SER A 94 0.91 9.27 6.04
N LEU A 95 0.24 8.89 4.96
CA LEU A 95 0.88 8.36 3.76
C LEU A 95 1.86 9.37 3.16
N CYS A 96 3.01 8.86 2.73
CA CYS A 96 4.00 9.63 1.98
C CYS A 96 4.46 8.79 0.78
N ASN A 97 5.72 8.36 0.73
CA ASN A 97 6.14 7.44 -0.34
C ASN A 97 5.32 6.14 -0.33
N ASP A 98 5.01 5.61 0.84
CA ASP A 98 4.16 4.43 1.03
C ASP A 98 2.74 4.82 1.49
N ASN A 99 1.70 4.95 0.65
CA ASN A 99 1.80 4.77 -0.81
C ASN A 99 1.09 5.93 -1.55
N LEU A 100 1.14 7.16 -1.02
CA LEU A 100 0.59 8.32 -1.71
C LEU A 100 1.25 8.53 -3.09
N SER A 101 2.55 8.17 -3.21
CA SER A 101 3.27 8.20 -4.48
C SER A 101 2.63 7.29 -5.52
N GLY A 102 2.34 6.05 -5.16
CA GLY A 102 1.66 5.08 -6.05
C GLY A 102 0.24 5.52 -6.42
N ILE A 103 -0.51 6.07 -5.47
CA ILE A 103 -1.85 6.62 -5.72
C ILE A 103 -1.77 7.75 -6.75
N THR A 104 -0.84 8.68 -6.58
CA THR A 104 -0.67 9.83 -7.48
C THR A 104 -0.32 9.38 -8.91
N VAL A 105 0.60 8.43 -9.04
CA VAL A 105 0.98 7.85 -10.35
C VAL A 105 -0.21 7.13 -10.97
N ALA A 106 -0.95 6.31 -10.21
CA ALA A 106 -2.12 5.60 -10.71
C ALA A 106 -3.23 6.55 -11.19
N VAL A 107 -3.51 7.62 -10.45
CA VAL A 107 -4.48 8.65 -10.85
C VAL A 107 -4.03 9.34 -12.13
N LYS A 108 -2.74 9.76 -12.21
CA LYS A 108 -2.20 10.41 -13.42
C LYS A 108 -2.22 9.50 -14.64
N LEU A 109 -1.93 8.22 -14.44
CA LEU A 109 -2.05 7.21 -15.50
C LEU A 109 -3.52 7.08 -15.95
N ALA A 110 -4.46 7.00 -15.01
CA ALA A 110 -5.89 6.92 -15.31
C ALA A 110 -6.39 8.12 -16.12
N GLU A 111 -6.02 9.33 -15.75
CA GLU A 111 -6.32 10.56 -16.52
C GLU A 111 -5.76 10.48 -17.95
N THR A 112 -4.49 10.08 -18.07
CA THR A 112 -3.82 9.96 -19.37
C THR A 112 -4.49 8.92 -20.26
N MET A 113 -4.86 7.78 -19.68
CA MET A 113 -5.55 6.71 -20.39
C MET A 113 -6.99 7.08 -20.74
N ALA A 114 -7.69 7.82 -19.89
CA ALA A 114 -9.05 8.27 -20.17
C ALA A 114 -9.12 9.17 -21.41
N ALA A 115 -8.08 9.95 -21.68
CA ALA A 115 -8.00 10.88 -22.81
C ALA A 115 -7.64 10.21 -24.16
N ARG A 116 -7.41 8.90 -24.19
CA ARG A 116 -6.93 8.18 -25.39
C ARG A 116 -7.86 7.02 -25.77
N SER A 117 -7.89 6.64 -27.05
CA SER A 117 -8.44 5.35 -27.47
C SER A 117 -7.59 4.21 -26.90
N ARG A 118 -8.23 3.11 -26.52
CA ARG A 118 -7.61 1.98 -25.82
C ARG A 118 -8.08 0.67 -26.40
N ARG A 119 -7.16 -0.21 -26.74
CA ARG A 119 -7.49 -1.59 -27.12
C ARG A 119 -8.00 -2.37 -25.92
N TYR A 120 -7.21 -2.43 -24.84
CA TYR A 120 -7.59 -3.06 -23.57
C TYR A 120 -8.49 -2.15 -22.74
N SER A 121 -9.37 -2.75 -21.96
CA SER A 121 -10.01 -2.08 -20.85
C SER A 121 -9.03 -1.95 -19.68
N TYR A 122 -9.15 -0.90 -18.88
CA TYR A 122 -8.28 -0.67 -17.73
C TYR A 122 -9.10 -0.62 -16.45
N ARG A 123 -8.63 -1.35 -15.45
CA ARG A 123 -9.20 -1.34 -14.11
C ARG A 123 -8.18 -0.85 -13.11
N PHE A 124 -8.49 0.27 -12.46
CA PHE A 124 -7.69 0.83 -11.39
C PHE A 124 -8.32 0.48 -10.06
N LEU A 125 -7.52 -0.05 -9.13
CA LEU A 125 -7.92 -0.38 -7.78
C LEU A 125 -7.11 0.43 -6.78
N PHE A 126 -7.81 1.09 -5.86
CA PHE A 126 -7.26 1.81 -4.71
C PHE A 126 -7.80 1.09 -3.48
N ILE A 127 -7.00 0.20 -2.90
CA ILE A 127 -7.50 -0.82 -1.97
C ILE A 127 -6.63 -0.89 -0.70
N PRO A 128 -7.20 -1.29 0.44
CA PRO A 128 -6.40 -1.62 1.61
C PRO A 128 -5.39 -2.72 1.28
N GLY A 129 -4.13 -2.53 1.68
CA GLY A 129 -3.05 -3.47 1.38
C GLY A 129 -3.39 -4.89 1.86
N THR A 130 -3.13 -5.88 1.02
CA THR A 130 -3.35 -7.31 1.23
C THR A 130 -4.83 -7.71 1.39
N ILE A 131 -5.54 -7.20 2.41
CA ILE A 131 -6.93 -7.57 2.67
C ILE A 131 -7.87 -7.06 1.57
N GLY A 132 -7.56 -5.93 0.96
CA GLY A 132 -8.32 -5.37 -0.15
C GLY A 132 -8.22 -6.23 -1.39
N SER A 133 -7.03 -6.64 -1.79
CA SER A 133 -6.82 -7.52 -2.95
C SER A 133 -7.45 -8.90 -2.75
N ILE A 134 -7.34 -9.48 -1.56
CA ILE A 134 -8.02 -10.75 -1.21
C ILE A 134 -9.53 -10.60 -1.36
N THR A 135 -10.10 -9.56 -0.77
CA THR A 135 -11.56 -9.30 -0.82
C THR A 135 -12.02 -9.04 -2.25
N TRP A 136 -11.27 -8.23 -3.00
CA TRP A 136 -11.62 -7.93 -4.39
C TRP A 136 -11.62 -9.19 -5.25
N LEU A 137 -10.58 -10.01 -5.17
CA LEU A 137 -10.47 -11.28 -5.89
C LEU A 137 -11.64 -12.22 -5.55
N ALA A 138 -11.98 -12.34 -4.27
CA ALA A 138 -13.09 -13.19 -3.80
C ALA A 138 -14.45 -12.73 -4.35
N GLN A 139 -14.67 -11.43 -4.45
CA GLN A 139 -15.94 -10.88 -4.92
C GLN A 139 -16.06 -10.76 -6.44
N ASN A 140 -14.94 -10.74 -7.15
CA ASN A 140 -14.89 -10.46 -8.59
C ASN A 140 -14.43 -11.65 -9.44
N GLY A 141 -14.70 -12.87 -9.02
CA GLY A 141 -14.27 -14.09 -9.70
C GLY A 141 -14.68 -14.17 -11.17
N LYS A 142 -15.77 -13.49 -11.57
CA LYS A 142 -16.21 -13.43 -12.99
C LYS A 142 -15.36 -12.47 -13.84
N ILE A 143 -14.72 -11.47 -13.21
CA ILE A 143 -13.87 -10.47 -13.87
C ILE A 143 -12.44 -10.99 -14.00
N VAL A 144 -11.97 -11.73 -13.01
CA VAL A 144 -10.60 -12.25 -12.95
C VAL A 144 -10.12 -12.89 -14.28
N PRO A 145 -10.91 -13.71 -14.98
CA PRO A 145 -10.49 -14.28 -16.27
C PRO A 145 -10.26 -13.26 -17.40
N CYS A 146 -10.80 -12.04 -17.26
CA CYS A 146 -10.58 -10.99 -18.26
C CYS A 146 -9.24 -10.27 -18.07
N ILE A 147 -8.60 -10.39 -16.91
CA ILE A 147 -7.33 -9.73 -16.61
C ILE A 147 -6.18 -10.43 -17.34
N ARG A 148 -5.60 -9.73 -18.29
CA ARG A 148 -4.48 -10.23 -19.13
C ARG A 148 -3.14 -9.73 -18.65
N HIS A 149 -3.10 -8.56 -18.04
CA HIS A 149 -1.89 -7.89 -17.57
C HIS A 149 -2.21 -7.11 -16.31
N GLY A 150 -1.21 -6.87 -15.48
CA GLY A 150 -1.39 -5.98 -14.35
C GLY A 150 -0.09 -5.41 -13.82
N LEU A 151 -0.22 -4.37 -13.03
CA LEU A 151 0.85 -3.70 -12.33
C LEU A 151 0.39 -3.31 -10.93
N VAL A 152 1.20 -3.59 -9.93
CA VAL A 152 1.06 -3.01 -8.59
C VAL A 152 2.05 -1.85 -8.47
N ILE A 153 1.55 -0.67 -8.10
CA ILE A 153 2.35 0.55 -7.99
C ILE A 153 2.52 0.87 -6.51
N THR A 154 3.76 0.83 -6.04
CA THR A 154 4.08 1.06 -4.63
C THR A 154 5.45 1.71 -4.46
N GLY A 155 5.57 2.68 -3.53
CA GLY A 155 6.84 3.26 -3.12
C GLY A 155 7.63 3.92 -4.26
N VAL A 156 6.95 4.63 -5.17
CA VAL A 156 7.55 5.17 -6.41
C VAL A 156 7.92 6.67 -6.32
N GLY A 157 8.03 7.22 -5.13
CA GLY A 157 8.23 8.65 -4.91
C GLY A 157 9.51 9.02 -4.15
N ASP A 158 10.48 8.12 -4.02
CA ASP A 158 11.78 8.44 -3.45
C ASP A 158 12.84 8.73 -4.52
N ALA A 159 14.06 9.01 -4.10
CA ALA A 159 15.20 9.27 -4.98
C ALA A 159 15.94 8.00 -5.41
N GLY A 160 15.42 6.82 -5.08
CA GLY A 160 15.99 5.54 -5.47
C GLY A 160 15.77 5.20 -6.94
N ASN A 161 16.44 4.16 -7.40
CA ASN A 161 16.25 3.65 -8.75
C ASN A 161 14.90 2.94 -8.90
N ILE A 162 14.31 3.02 -10.08
CA ILE A 162 13.10 2.27 -10.41
C ILE A 162 13.38 0.76 -10.27
N THR A 163 12.57 0.07 -9.49
CA THR A 163 12.65 -1.38 -9.37
C THR A 163 11.38 -2.01 -9.92
N TYR A 164 11.52 -2.88 -10.92
CA TYR A 164 10.45 -3.71 -11.43
C TYR A 164 10.62 -5.14 -10.93
N LYS A 165 9.65 -5.61 -10.15
CA LYS A 165 9.54 -7.02 -9.78
C LYS A 165 8.62 -7.71 -10.75
N LYS A 166 9.13 -8.76 -11.41
CA LYS A 166 8.38 -9.54 -12.38
C LYS A 166 7.19 -10.26 -11.74
N SER A 167 6.19 -10.55 -12.55
CA SER A 167 5.11 -11.45 -12.17
C SER A 167 5.67 -12.83 -11.77
N ARG A 168 4.85 -13.63 -11.08
CA ARG A 168 5.22 -15.02 -10.71
C ARG A 168 5.52 -15.89 -11.94
N GLN A 169 4.94 -15.58 -13.09
CA GLN A 169 5.23 -16.28 -14.34
C GLN A 169 6.64 -15.99 -14.86
N GLY A 170 7.24 -14.86 -14.48
CA GLY A 170 8.61 -14.46 -14.78
C GLY A 170 8.89 -14.08 -16.24
N ASN A 171 7.99 -14.40 -17.16
CA ASN A 171 8.09 -14.14 -18.59
C ASN A 171 6.73 -13.86 -19.24
N ALA A 172 5.76 -13.36 -18.48
CA ALA A 172 4.49 -12.91 -19.02
C ALA A 172 4.71 -11.73 -20.00
N GLU A 173 3.69 -11.41 -20.79
CA GLU A 173 3.79 -10.29 -21.75
C GLU A 173 4.09 -8.97 -21.03
N ILE A 174 3.47 -8.74 -19.86
CA ILE A 174 3.76 -7.56 -19.05
C ILE A 174 5.21 -7.53 -18.58
N ASP A 175 5.80 -8.66 -18.22
CA ASP A 175 7.22 -8.73 -17.80
C ASP A 175 8.14 -8.32 -18.94
N ARG A 176 7.85 -8.80 -20.17
CA ARG A 176 8.63 -8.43 -21.36
C ARG A 176 8.44 -6.96 -21.72
N ALA A 177 7.20 -6.45 -21.63
CA ALA A 177 6.88 -5.05 -21.93
C ALA A 177 7.59 -4.11 -20.95
N MET A 178 7.50 -4.36 -19.66
CA MET A 178 8.16 -3.55 -18.64
C MET A 178 9.68 -3.62 -18.73
N THR A 179 10.23 -4.81 -18.98
CA THR A 179 11.65 -4.99 -19.23
C THR A 179 12.13 -4.18 -20.44
N HIS A 180 11.35 -4.20 -21.52
CA HIS A 180 11.67 -3.42 -22.71
C HIS A 180 11.64 -1.91 -22.43
N VAL A 181 10.57 -1.43 -21.81
CA VAL A 181 10.42 0.01 -21.49
C VAL A 181 11.57 0.49 -20.61
N LEU A 182 11.88 -0.23 -19.53
CA LEU A 182 12.93 0.18 -18.59
C LEU A 182 14.31 0.18 -19.24
N ARG A 183 14.64 -0.84 -20.04
CA ARG A 183 15.93 -0.91 -20.76
C ARG A 183 16.14 0.23 -21.77
N HIS A 184 15.06 0.81 -22.27
CA HIS A 184 15.11 1.88 -23.27
C HIS A 184 14.72 3.26 -22.73
N SER A 185 14.40 3.36 -21.44
CA SER A 185 14.02 4.64 -20.81
C SER A 185 15.21 5.59 -20.62
N GLY A 186 16.42 5.07 -20.53
CA GLY A 186 17.60 5.85 -20.12
C GLY A 186 17.71 6.04 -18.59
N GLU A 187 16.72 5.60 -17.82
CA GLU A 187 16.70 5.74 -16.37
C GLU A 187 17.40 4.57 -15.67
N ALA A 188 18.03 4.86 -14.53
CA ALA A 188 18.60 3.85 -13.66
C ALA A 188 17.49 2.95 -13.10
N HIS A 189 17.62 1.63 -13.28
CA HIS A 189 16.59 0.69 -12.89
C HIS A 189 17.15 -0.67 -12.49
N SER A 190 16.34 -1.44 -11.77
CA SER A 190 16.57 -2.83 -11.44
C SER A 190 15.37 -3.68 -11.86
N ILE A 191 15.64 -4.87 -12.38
CA ILE A 191 14.62 -5.87 -12.70
C ILE A 191 14.91 -7.10 -11.86
N ILE A 192 13.98 -7.47 -10.99
CA ILE A 192 14.13 -8.60 -10.08
C ILE A 192 13.08 -9.66 -10.34
N ASP A 193 13.38 -10.89 -10.01
CA ASP A 193 12.43 -11.98 -10.13
C ASP A 193 11.38 -11.93 -9.02
N PHE A 194 10.25 -12.60 -9.26
CA PHE A 194 9.17 -12.68 -8.28
C PHE A 194 9.66 -13.29 -6.96
N SER A 195 9.23 -12.67 -5.88
CA SER A 195 9.27 -13.24 -4.55
C SER A 195 7.93 -13.02 -3.86
N PRO A 196 7.47 -13.91 -2.98
CA PRO A 196 6.21 -13.73 -2.26
C PRO A 196 6.29 -12.68 -1.15
N TYR A 197 7.39 -11.95 -1.06
CA TYR A 197 7.57 -10.81 -0.18
C TYR A 197 7.23 -9.52 -0.93
N GLY A 198 6.25 -8.77 -0.44
CA GLY A 198 5.78 -7.54 -1.06
C GLY A 198 4.32 -7.25 -0.68
N TYR A 199 3.61 -6.62 -1.59
CA TYR A 199 2.22 -6.20 -1.38
C TYR A 199 1.21 -7.09 -2.13
N ASP A 200 0.34 -6.45 -2.90
CA ASP A 200 -0.85 -7.08 -3.48
C ASP A 200 -0.54 -8.00 -4.66
N GLU A 201 0.61 -7.82 -5.33
CA GLU A 201 1.03 -8.68 -6.43
C GLU A 201 1.09 -10.16 -6.03
N ARG A 202 1.47 -10.45 -4.78
CA ARG A 202 1.50 -11.83 -4.27
C ARG A 202 0.11 -12.46 -4.18
N GLN A 203 -0.94 -11.66 -4.01
CA GLN A 203 -2.32 -12.13 -3.99
C GLN A 203 -2.79 -12.41 -5.42
N TYR A 204 -2.57 -11.46 -6.33
CA TYR A 204 -2.91 -11.61 -7.74
C TYR A 204 -2.14 -12.76 -8.40
N CYS A 205 -0.86 -12.89 -8.10
CA CYS A 205 0.01 -13.96 -8.58
C CYS A 205 -0.17 -15.30 -7.85
N SER A 206 -1.03 -15.41 -6.83
CA SER A 206 -1.19 -16.64 -6.05
C SER A 206 -1.65 -17.80 -6.94
N PRO A 207 -1.32 -19.08 -6.58
CA PRO A 207 -1.57 -20.23 -7.44
C PRO A 207 -3.03 -20.38 -7.89
N GLY A 208 -3.99 -19.93 -7.10
CA GLY A 208 -5.42 -20.00 -7.42
C GLY A 208 -5.85 -19.04 -8.53
N PHE A 209 -5.15 -17.92 -8.69
CA PHE A 209 -5.46 -16.88 -9.67
C PHE A 209 -4.42 -16.79 -10.77
N ASN A 210 -3.14 -16.87 -10.41
CA ASN A 210 -1.98 -16.83 -11.32
C ASN A 210 -2.04 -15.71 -12.35
N LEU A 211 -2.52 -14.53 -11.95
CA LEU A 211 -2.58 -13.37 -12.82
C LEU A 211 -1.16 -12.85 -13.11
N PRO A 212 -0.91 -12.35 -14.32
CA PRO A 212 0.38 -11.75 -14.69
C PRO A 212 0.45 -10.30 -14.18
N VAL A 213 0.70 -10.16 -12.89
CA VAL A 213 0.74 -8.87 -12.18
C VAL A 213 2.06 -8.69 -11.44
#